data_b046d6b9630769d6acf4ad4da644a4e5
#
_entry.id   b046d6b9630769d6acf4ad4da644a4e5
#
_cell.length_a   1.000
_cell.length_b   1.000
_cell.length_c   1.000
_cell.angle_alpha   90.00
_cell.angle_beta   90.00
_cell.angle_gamma   90.00
#
_symmetry.space_group_name_H-M   'P 1'
#
loop_
_entity.id
_entity.type
_entity.pdbx_description
1 polymer ?
#
loop_
_entity_poly.entity_id
_entity_poly.type
_entity_poly.pdbx_seq_one_letter_code
_entity_poly.pdbx_strand_id
1 'polypeptide(L)'
;MGLVQAVVGSVGGVLADQWKDFYTVPSGLPATAALFAAVPQGTNAGRGSNTKGSSNIISNGSKIVVPEGYGLLLFQDGKITGFAAEPGGYEWRSDDLNSKSIFSGDGLVDSLIKQSWERFKFGGQPGSQQAAFFVSLKELPDNRFGTQSEIYWDDGFLNTQVGAMTRGSYTLKIVDPILFVKNFVPATYLQTGQVFDFTDMDNAAASQLFNEVVGSLAPAFSLYTNDPSKGNRISKLQQDSLGFAK
;
A
#
# COMPACT_ATOMS: atom_id res chain seq x y z
N MET A 1 -21.62 10.98 0.18
CA MET A 1 -20.94 10.37 1.31
C MET A 1 -19.56 10.97 1.39
N GLY A 2 -19.15 11.47 2.52
CA GLY A 2 -17.86 12.14 2.70
C GLY A 2 -17.20 11.78 4.02
N LEU A 3 -15.88 11.84 4.03
CA LEU A 3 -15.09 11.92 5.24
C LEU A 3 -15.06 13.38 5.70
N VAL A 4 -15.45 13.64 6.92
CA VAL A 4 -15.30 14.95 7.56
C VAL A 4 -14.13 14.83 8.51
N GLN A 5 -13.12 15.69 8.32
CA GLN A 5 -12.02 15.79 9.27
C GLN A 5 -12.55 16.42 10.57
N ALA A 6 -12.65 15.62 11.60
CA ALA A 6 -13.11 16.06 12.90
C ALA A 6 -11.92 16.55 13.73
N VAL A 7 -11.61 17.83 13.65
CA VAL A 7 -10.64 18.54 14.51
C VAL A 7 -9.18 18.44 14.08
N VAL A 8 -8.74 19.44 13.39
CA VAL A 8 -7.33 19.81 13.31
C VAL A 8 -7.00 20.66 14.53
N GLY A 9 -6.50 20.06 15.55
CA GLY A 9 -6.05 20.81 16.72
C GLY A 9 -5.26 19.93 17.67
N SER A 10 -3.96 20.10 17.69
CA SER A 10 -3.00 19.52 18.63
C SER A 10 -3.03 17.98 18.73
N VAL A 11 -2.27 17.41 17.88
CA VAL A 11 -1.89 16.01 17.80
C VAL A 11 -1.20 15.60 19.11
N GLY A 12 -1.71 14.54 19.73
CA GLY A 12 -0.90 13.71 20.59
C GLY A 12 -1.48 13.30 21.94
N GLY A 13 -2.31 14.11 22.58
CA GLY A 13 -2.79 13.78 23.93
C GLY A 13 -4.30 13.86 24.12
N VAL A 14 -4.95 14.75 23.42
CA VAL A 14 -6.37 15.06 23.65
C VAL A 14 -7.32 14.16 22.86
N LEU A 15 -6.88 13.58 21.75
CA LEU A 15 -7.72 12.71 20.91
C LEU A 15 -7.98 11.34 21.58
N ALA A 16 -7.04 10.81 22.35
CA ALA A 16 -7.18 9.53 23.01
C ALA A 16 -8.25 9.55 24.11
N ASP A 17 -8.43 10.68 24.79
CA ASP A 17 -9.42 10.83 25.85
C ASP A 17 -10.83 11.16 25.32
N GLN A 18 -10.94 11.76 24.15
CA GLN A 18 -12.22 12.12 23.55
C GLN A 18 -12.84 11.02 22.68
N TRP A 19 -12.00 10.14 22.11
CA TRP A 19 -12.45 9.05 21.25
C TRP A 19 -12.17 7.71 21.89
N LYS A 20 -13.12 7.26 22.68
CA LYS A 20 -13.00 5.98 23.39
C LYS A 20 -13.04 4.78 22.46
N ASP A 21 -13.68 4.90 21.31
CA ASP A 21 -13.81 3.84 20.31
C ASP A 21 -13.58 4.41 18.91
N PHE A 22 -12.59 3.88 18.22
CA PHE A 22 -12.24 4.29 16.87
C PHE A 22 -11.61 3.13 16.08
N TYR A 23 -11.59 3.26 14.76
CA TYR A 23 -10.88 2.35 13.89
C TYR A 23 -9.49 2.90 13.59
N THR A 24 -8.49 2.04 13.57
CA THR A 24 -7.11 2.41 13.22
C THR A 24 -6.32 1.23 12.68
N VAL A 25 -5.02 1.45 12.45
CA VAL A 25 -4.05 0.43 12.04
C VAL A 25 -3.91 -0.63 13.13
N PRO A 26 -3.93 -1.93 12.79
CA PRO A 26 -3.66 -3.01 13.73
C PRO A 26 -2.30 -2.86 14.41
N SER A 27 -2.22 -3.25 15.66
CA SER A 27 -0.93 -3.36 16.37
C SER A 27 -0.20 -4.63 15.94
N GLY A 28 1.14 -4.60 15.97
CA GLY A 28 1.98 -5.79 15.74
C GLY A 28 2.16 -6.18 14.27
N LEU A 29 1.83 -5.29 13.32
CA LEU A 29 2.10 -5.52 11.92
C LEU A 29 3.61 -5.51 11.62
N PRO A 30 4.10 -6.39 10.74
CA PRO A 30 5.47 -6.30 10.26
C PRO A 30 5.68 -5.03 9.44
N ALA A 31 6.92 -4.53 9.37
CA ALA A 31 7.28 -3.36 8.56
C ALA A 31 7.04 -3.56 7.06
N THR A 32 6.91 -4.80 6.62
CA THR A 32 6.66 -5.23 5.24
C THR A 32 5.18 -5.26 4.86
N ALA A 33 4.27 -5.11 5.85
CA ALA A 33 2.83 -5.10 5.60
C ALA A 33 2.42 -3.89 4.76
N ALA A 34 1.83 -4.14 3.61
CA ALA A 34 1.48 -3.13 2.62
C ALA A 34 0.01 -2.70 2.67
N LEU A 35 -0.92 -3.66 2.84
CA LEU A 35 -2.36 -3.41 2.93
C LEU A 35 -2.98 -4.33 3.97
N PHE A 36 -3.90 -3.78 4.76
CA PHE A 36 -4.60 -4.51 5.83
C PHE A 36 -5.89 -3.80 6.24
N ALA A 37 -6.80 -4.57 6.83
CA ALA A 37 -8.07 -4.05 7.31
C ALA A 37 -7.89 -3.13 8.53
N ALA A 38 -8.70 -2.08 8.65
CA ALA A 38 -8.83 -1.29 9.86
C ALA A 38 -9.39 -2.16 11.00
N VAL A 39 -8.90 -1.93 12.21
CA VAL A 39 -9.40 -2.64 13.40
C VAL A 39 -9.98 -1.66 14.41
N PRO A 40 -11.04 -2.06 15.13
CA PRO A 40 -11.58 -1.25 16.21
C PRO A 40 -10.60 -1.22 17.40
N GLN A 41 -10.40 -0.03 17.96
CA GLN A 41 -9.64 0.23 19.18
C GLN A 41 -10.54 0.93 20.19
N GLY A 42 -10.30 0.70 21.48
CA GLY A 42 -11.03 1.37 22.56
C GLY A 42 -11.64 0.43 23.57
N THR A 43 -12.32 0.98 24.58
CA THR A 43 -12.91 0.24 25.70
C THR A 43 -14.11 -0.61 25.30
N ASN A 44 -14.77 -0.26 24.19
CA ASN A 44 -15.92 -0.99 23.64
C ASN A 44 -15.57 -1.76 22.35
N ALA A 45 -14.30 -1.92 22.04
CA ALA A 45 -13.86 -2.70 20.89
C ALA A 45 -14.50 -4.10 20.92
N GLY A 46 -15.33 -4.41 19.93
CA GLY A 46 -16.08 -5.66 19.85
C GLY A 46 -17.42 -5.72 20.61
N ARG A 47 -17.88 -4.64 21.28
CA ARG A 47 -19.17 -4.59 21.97
C ARG A 47 -20.29 -3.89 21.18
N GLY A 48 -20.06 -3.53 19.94
CA GLY A 48 -21.11 -3.00 19.08
C GLY A 48 -22.18 -4.04 18.76
N SER A 49 -23.38 -3.60 18.38
CA SER A 49 -24.50 -4.47 18.00
C SER A 49 -24.20 -5.39 16.81
N ASN A 50 -23.08 -5.20 16.11
CA ASN A 50 -22.65 -6.01 14.99
C ASN A 50 -21.61 -7.07 15.42
N THR A 51 -22.02 -8.02 16.23
CA THR A 51 -21.17 -9.13 16.72
C THR A 51 -20.92 -10.23 15.68
N LYS A 52 -21.54 -10.15 14.50
CA LYS A 52 -21.47 -11.15 13.42
C LYS A 52 -20.85 -10.61 12.12
N GLY A 53 -20.47 -9.34 12.06
CA GLY A 53 -19.86 -8.71 10.89
C GLY A 53 -18.34 -8.79 10.89
N SER A 54 -17.74 -8.53 9.74
CA SER A 54 -16.30 -8.34 9.63
C SER A 54 -15.85 -7.15 10.47
N SER A 55 -14.72 -7.27 11.16
CA SER A 55 -14.24 -6.25 12.10
C SER A 55 -13.91 -4.90 11.44
N ASN A 56 -13.68 -4.88 10.12
CA ASN A 56 -13.40 -3.68 9.33
C ASN A 56 -14.64 -3.04 8.69
N ILE A 57 -15.84 -3.57 8.94
CA ILE A 57 -17.08 -2.95 8.48
C ILE A 57 -17.40 -1.77 9.37
N ILE A 58 -17.52 -0.59 8.75
CA ILE A 58 -17.83 0.66 9.42
C ILE A 58 -19.28 1.08 9.20
N SER A 59 -19.86 1.73 10.17
CA SER A 59 -21.21 2.31 10.11
C SER A 59 -21.15 3.84 10.17
N ASN A 60 -22.30 4.46 9.91
CA ASN A 60 -22.44 5.92 10.02
C ASN A 60 -22.07 6.39 11.45
N GLY A 61 -21.25 7.42 11.55
CA GLY A 61 -20.70 7.92 12.81
C GLY A 61 -19.44 7.19 13.30
N SER A 62 -18.95 6.19 12.57
CA SER A 62 -17.66 5.55 12.90
C SER A 62 -16.52 6.55 12.87
N LYS A 63 -15.70 6.52 13.91
CA LYS A 63 -14.49 7.32 14.02
C LYS A 63 -13.30 6.53 13.52
N ILE A 64 -12.43 7.17 12.76
CA ILE A 64 -11.26 6.54 12.14
C ILE A 64 -10.05 7.42 12.41
N VAL A 65 -8.99 6.84 12.95
CA VAL A 65 -7.72 7.54 13.15
C VAL A 65 -6.71 7.05 12.11
N VAL A 66 -6.19 7.97 11.31
CA VAL A 66 -5.14 7.72 10.32
C VAL A 66 -3.80 8.11 10.93
N PRO A 67 -2.91 7.15 11.23
CA PRO A 67 -1.57 7.46 11.73
C PRO A 67 -0.64 7.96 10.62
N GLU A 68 0.47 8.58 11.02
CA GLU A 68 1.55 8.99 10.11
C GLU A 68 2.07 7.81 9.27
N GLY A 69 2.23 8.06 7.97
CA GLY A 69 2.78 7.10 7.03
C GLY A 69 1.80 6.04 6.55
N TYR A 70 0.50 6.23 6.80
CA TYR A 70 -0.55 5.35 6.29
C TYR A 70 -1.61 6.14 5.52
N GLY A 71 -2.20 5.50 4.54
CA GLY A 71 -3.37 6.00 3.83
C GLY A 71 -4.60 5.16 4.16
N LEU A 72 -5.73 5.80 4.40
CA LEU A 72 -7.03 5.17 4.60
C LEU A 72 -7.72 5.01 3.26
N LEU A 73 -8.14 3.79 2.94
CA LEU A 73 -8.99 3.47 1.81
C LEU A 73 -10.38 3.05 2.30
N LEU A 74 -11.40 3.65 1.75
CA LEU A 74 -12.79 3.30 2.04
C LEU A 74 -13.41 2.56 0.87
N PHE A 75 -14.06 1.48 1.17
CA PHE A 75 -14.76 0.64 0.21
C PHE A 75 -16.26 0.66 0.49
N GLN A 76 -17.04 0.65 -0.56
CA GLN A 76 -18.47 0.42 -0.52
C GLN A 76 -18.81 -0.62 -1.58
N ASP A 77 -19.40 -1.72 -1.16
CA ASP A 77 -19.77 -2.84 -2.04
C ASP A 77 -18.63 -3.27 -2.98
N GLY A 78 -17.41 -3.39 -2.42
CA GLY A 78 -16.20 -3.78 -3.15
C GLY A 78 -15.55 -2.68 -3.99
N LYS A 79 -16.06 -1.45 -3.96
CA LYS A 79 -15.56 -0.33 -4.73
C LYS A 79 -14.90 0.70 -3.82
N ILE A 80 -13.73 1.22 -4.23
CA ILE A 80 -13.07 2.32 -3.53
C ILE A 80 -13.91 3.58 -3.69
N THR A 81 -14.35 4.14 -2.57
CA THR A 81 -15.20 5.33 -2.48
C THR A 81 -14.52 6.52 -1.84
N GLY A 82 -13.38 6.30 -1.15
CA GLY A 82 -12.63 7.37 -0.51
C GLY A 82 -11.20 6.98 -0.25
N PHE A 83 -10.34 8.01 -0.15
CA PHE A 83 -8.95 7.89 0.24
C PHE A 83 -8.56 9.11 1.09
N ALA A 84 -7.82 8.89 2.17
CA ALA A 84 -7.24 9.94 3.00
C ALA A 84 -5.81 9.54 3.40
N ALA A 85 -4.84 10.40 3.11
CA ALA A 85 -3.43 10.20 3.46
C ALA A 85 -2.97 11.17 4.55
N GLU A 86 -3.74 12.19 4.86
CA GLU A 86 -3.40 13.13 5.93
C GLU A 86 -3.63 12.45 7.30
N PRO A 87 -2.64 12.47 8.19
CA PRO A 87 -2.81 11.96 9.55
C PRO A 87 -3.87 12.75 10.31
N GLY A 88 -4.68 12.04 11.08
CA GLY A 88 -5.71 12.70 11.88
C GLY A 88 -6.91 11.83 12.19
N GLY A 89 -7.89 12.44 12.85
CA GLY A 89 -9.16 11.81 13.15
C GLY A 89 -10.23 12.17 12.14
N TYR A 90 -10.97 11.17 11.69
CA TYR A 90 -12.06 11.30 10.72
C TYR A 90 -13.33 10.70 11.29
N GLU A 91 -14.48 11.24 10.91
CA GLU A 91 -15.78 10.65 11.20
C GLU A 91 -16.45 10.27 9.87
N TRP A 92 -16.88 9.02 9.78
CA TRP A 92 -17.62 8.55 8.63
C TRP A 92 -19.08 8.99 8.72
N ARG A 93 -19.56 9.74 7.73
CA ARG A 93 -20.97 10.16 7.63
C ARG A 93 -21.54 9.78 6.27
N SER A 94 -22.59 8.99 6.29
CA SER A 94 -23.31 8.57 5.06
C SER A 94 -24.22 9.67 4.50
N ASP A 95 -24.62 10.65 5.31
CA ASP A 95 -25.66 11.62 5.01
C ASP A 95 -25.13 12.90 4.35
N ASP A 96 -23.81 13.06 4.28
CA ASP A 96 -23.19 14.25 3.73
C ASP A 96 -23.13 14.21 2.20
N LEU A 97 -24.30 14.43 1.57
CA LEU A 97 -24.44 14.52 0.11
C LEU A 97 -23.72 15.75 -0.50
N ASN A 98 -23.26 16.68 0.34
CA ASN A 98 -22.66 17.95 -0.06
C ASN A 98 -21.22 18.17 0.41
N SER A 99 -20.55 17.17 1.01
CA SER A 99 -19.14 17.36 1.35
C SER A 99 -18.31 17.44 0.07
N LYS A 100 -18.07 18.67 -0.36
CA LYS A 100 -17.01 19.00 -1.31
C LYS A 100 -15.75 18.27 -0.83
N SER A 101 -15.16 17.51 -1.73
CA SER A 101 -13.90 16.81 -1.55
C SER A 101 -12.95 17.60 -0.64
N ILE A 102 -12.69 17.10 0.56
CA ILE A 102 -11.64 17.59 1.47
C ILE A 102 -10.25 17.23 0.90
N PHE A 103 -10.23 16.65 -0.28
CA PHE A 103 -9.02 16.23 -1.02
C PHE A 103 -8.51 17.37 -1.92
N SER A 104 -8.40 18.59 -1.43
CA SER A 104 -7.70 19.67 -2.13
C SER A 104 -6.22 19.68 -1.76
N GLY A 105 -5.51 18.63 -2.16
CA GLY A 105 -4.06 18.62 -2.24
C GLY A 105 -3.65 18.54 -3.70
N ASP A 106 -2.80 19.45 -4.16
CA ASP A 106 -2.28 19.51 -5.52
C ASP A 106 -1.56 18.22 -5.91
N GLY A 107 -2.17 17.38 -6.71
CA GLY A 107 -1.54 16.17 -7.22
C GLY A 107 -2.41 15.36 -8.17
N LEU A 108 -1.79 14.48 -8.94
CA LEU A 108 -2.39 13.56 -9.93
C LEU A 108 -3.55 12.70 -9.40
N VAL A 109 -3.67 12.56 -8.09
CA VAL A 109 -4.75 11.84 -7.39
C VAL A 109 -6.11 12.53 -7.58
N ASP A 110 -6.11 13.85 -7.73
CA ASP A 110 -7.32 14.68 -7.81
C ASP A 110 -8.16 14.39 -9.08
N SER A 111 -7.51 14.07 -10.19
CA SER A 111 -8.19 13.78 -11.46
C SER A 111 -8.87 12.41 -11.47
N LEU A 112 -8.26 11.41 -10.82
CA LEU A 112 -8.81 10.04 -10.76
C LEU A 112 -9.96 9.95 -9.77
N ILE A 113 -9.87 10.69 -8.65
CA ILE A 113 -10.93 10.76 -7.64
C ILE A 113 -12.13 11.54 -8.17
N LYS A 114 -11.91 12.65 -8.88
CA LYS A 114 -12.98 13.43 -9.52
C LYS A 114 -13.77 12.62 -10.56
N GLN A 115 -13.08 11.83 -11.38
CA GLN A 115 -13.76 10.95 -12.37
C GLN A 115 -14.56 9.83 -11.72
N SER A 116 -14.11 9.31 -10.57
CA SER A 116 -14.87 8.32 -9.80
C SER A 116 -16.10 8.93 -9.14
N TRP A 117 -16.00 10.17 -8.65
CA TRP A 117 -17.03 10.88 -7.92
C TRP A 117 -18.24 11.27 -8.80
N GLU A 118 -18.01 11.70 -10.02
CA GLU A 118 -19.07 12.06 -10.98
C GLU A 118 -20.01 10.88 -11.33
N ARG A 119 -19.51 9.65 -11.25
CA ARG A 119 -20.31 8.45 -11.50
C ARG A 119 -21.16 8.00 -10.30
N PHE A 120 -20.99 8.61 -9.13
CA PHE A 120 -21.62 8.19 -7.87
C PHE A 120 -22.93 8.85 -7.53
N LYS A 121 -23.51 9.66 -8.40
CA LYS A 121 -24.81 10.32 -8.17
C LYS A 121 -26.02 9.39 -8.14
N PHE A 122 -25.83 8.08 -8.19
CA PHE A 122 -26.94 7.12 -8.19
C PHE A 122 -26.99 6.29 -6.90
N GLY A 123 -27.86 6.73 -5.97
CA GLY A 123 -28.59 5.90 -5.04
C GLY A 123 -27.78 5.16 -3.98
N GLY A 124 -27.61 5.75 -2.80
CA GLY A 124 -27.33 4.98 -1.60
C GLY A 124 -28.48 4.01 -1.35
N GLN A 125 -28.29 2.71 -1.62
CA GLN A 125 -29.22 1.69 -1.18
C GLN A 125 -29.04 1.46 0.33
N PRO A 126 -30.11 1.35 1.13
CA PRO A 126 -30.03 0.92 2.51
C PRO A 126 -29.47 -0.51 2.52
N GLY A 127 -28.34 -0.71 3.20
CA GLY A 127 -27.70 -2.03 3.33
C GLY A 127 -26.35 -2.21 2.64
N SER A 128 -25.79 -1.18 2.02
CA SER A 128 -24.45 -1.26 1.45
C SER A 128 -23.38 -1.49 2.53
N GLN A 129 -22.54 -2.48 2.32
CA GLN A 129 -21.42 -2.75 3.22
C GLN A 129 -20.27 -1.76 2.96
N GLN A 130 -19.81 -1.13 4.02
CA GLN A 130 -18.70 -0.19 3.98
C GLN A 130 -17.55 -0.76 4.79
N ALA A 131 -16.38 -0.80 4.19
CA ALA A 131 -15.18 -1.34 4.81
C ALA A 131 -14.03 -0.32 4.75
N ALA A 132 -13.19 -0.33 5.77
CA ALA A 132 -12.02 0.51 5.88
C ALA A 132 -10.74 -0.34 5.85
N PHE A 133 -9.80 0.05 4.99
CA PHE A 133 -8.48 -0.54 4.89
C PHE A 133 -7.42 0.53 4.99
N PHE A 134 -6.25 0.15 5.48
CA PHE A 134 -5.07 0.99 5.47
C PHE A 134 -4.03 0.46 4.52
N VAL A 135 -3.36 1.37 3.82
CA VAL A 135 -2.20 1.09 2.98
C VAL A 135 -0.97 1.78 3.57
N SER A 136 0.15 1.09 3.61
CA SER A 136 1.42 1.68 4.03
C SER A 136 1.96 2.62 2.95
N LEU A 137 2.22 3.87 3.31
CA LEU A 137 2.90 4.87 2.48
C LEU A 137 4.39 4.97 2.82
N LYS A 138 4.83 4.16 3.79
CA LYS A 138 6.21 4.03 4.21
C LYS A 138 7.00 3.21 3.21
N GLU A 139 8.29 3.23 3.34
CA GLU A 139 9.16 2.26 2.67
C GLU A 139 8.91 0.87 3.25
N LEU A 140 8.77 -0.12 2.36
CA LEU A 140 8.59 -1.53 2.67
C LEU A 140 9.92 -2.23 2.45
N PRO A 141 10.71 -2.46 3.50
CA PRO A 141 12.07 -2.96 3.40
C PRO A 141 12.11 -4.49 3.27
N ASP A 142 13.34 -5.01 3.18
CA ASP A 142 13.68 -6.43 3.34
C ASP A 142 13.03 -7.38 2.31
N ASN A 143 12.69 -6.86 1.12
CA ASN A 143 12.29 -7.71 0.00
C ASN A 143 13.55 -8.38 -0.56
N ARG A 144 13.80 -9.62 -0.16
CA ARG A 144 15.00 -10.37 -0.52
C ARG A 144 14.84 -11.08 -1.84
N PHE A 145 15.90 -11.12 -2.62
CA PHE A 145 15.98 -11.91 -3.81
C PHE A 145 17.27 -12.72 -3.88
N GLY A 146 17.23 -13.82 -4.62
CA GLY A 146 18.39 -14.64 -4.92
C GLY A 146 18.10 -15.54 -6.13
N THR A 147 19.12 -15.76 -6.95
CA THR A 147 19.04 -16.70 -8.06
C THR A 147 19.38 -18.11 -7.59
N GLN A 148 18.58 -19.10 -7.99
CA GLN A 148 18.83 -20.51 -7.67
C GLN A 148 19.88 -21.14 -8.58
N SER A 149 20.07 -20.55 -9.76
CA SER A 149 21.07 -20.94 -10.77
C SER A 149 21.81 -19.70 -11.25
N GLU A 150 22.91 -19.93 -11.97
CA GLU A 150 23.60 -18.83 -12.64
C GLU A 150 22.70 -18.18 -13.69
N ILE A 151 22.73 -16.87 -13.70
CA ILE A 151 22.20 -16.05 -14.80
C ILE A 151 23.35 -15.73 -15.74
N TYR A 152 23.11 -15.81 -17.05
CA TYR A 152 24.12 -15.67 -18.08
C TYR A 152 23.87 -14.41 -18.93
N TRP A 153 24.98 -13.74 -19.33
CA TRP A 153 24.96 -12.66 -20.31
C TRP A 153 26.27 -12.62 -21.09
N ASP A 154 26.26 -11.98 -22.24
CA ASP A 154 27.46 -11.76 -23.02
C ASP A 154 28.23 -10.55 -22.50
N ASP A 155 29.52 -10.74 -22.17
CA ASP A 155 30.42 -9.69 -21.70
C ASP A 155 31.29 -9.21 -22.86
N GLY A 156 31.07 -7.95 -23.30
CA GLY A 156 31.78 -7.38 -24.43
C GLY A 156 33.26 -7.10 -24.19
N PHE A 157 33.68 -7.03 -22.90
CA PHE A 157 35.10 -6.86 -22.58
C PHE A 157 35.85 -8.18 -22.65
N LEU A 158 35.27 -9.25 -22.11
CA LEU A 158 35.87 -10.58 -22.16
C LEU A 158 35.60 -11.31 -23.49
N ASN A 159 34.67 -10.79 -24.27
CA ASN A 159 34.22 -11.35 -25.56
C ASN A 159 33.76 -12.82 -25.39
N THR A 160 33.06 -13.10 -24.32
CA THR A 160 32.53 -14.43 -23.99
C THR A 160 31.29 -14.31 -23.11
N GLN A 161 30.51 -15.40 -23.03
CA GLN A 161 29.43 -15.50 -22.09
C GLN A 161 29.97 -15.67 -20.67
N VAL A 162 29.39 -14.94 -19.73
CA VAL A 162 29.72 -15.00 -18.30
C VAL A 162 28.47 -15.36 -17.51
N GLY A 163 28.64 -16.01 -16.38
CA GLY A 163 27.57 -16.41 -15.48
C GLY A 163 27.82 -15.93 -14.06
N ALA A 164 26.74 -15.62 -13.34
CA ALA A 164 26.83 -15.29 -11.92
C ALA A 164 25.56 -15.69 -11.16
N MET A 165 25.77 -16.10 -9.93
CA MET A 165 24.69 -16.16 -8.93
C MET A 165 24.67 -14.85 -8.16
N THR A 166 23.48 -14.34 -7.94
CA THR A 166 23.31 -13.06 -7.21
C THR A 166 22.27 -13.17 -6.12
N ARG A 167 22.43 -12.35 -5.11
CA ARG A 167 21.47 -12.18 -4.01
C ARG A 167 21.51 -10.74 -3.51
N GLY A 168 20.38 -10.27 -3.00
CA GLY A 168 20.28 -8.93 -2.45
C GLY A 168 18.92 -8.68 -1.82
N SER A 169 18.68 -7.42 -1.53
CA SER A 169 17.37 -6.94 -1.08
C SER A 169 17.04 -5.62 -1.78
N TYR A 170 15.76 -5.35 -1.91
CA TYR A 170 15.24 -4.09 -2.42
C TYR A 170 14.15 -3.56 -1.49
N THR A 171 13.91 -2.27 -1.56
CA THR A 171 12.87 -1.57 -0.83
C THR A 171 11.80 -1.12 -1.80
N LEU A 172 10.54 -1.33 -1.45
CA LEU A 172 9.38 -0.87 -2.21
C LEU A 172 8.75 0.33 -1.55
N LYS A 173 8.06 1.14 -2.33
CA LYS A 173 7.19 2.21 -1.83
C LYS A 173 5.94 2.30 -2.69
N ILE A 174 4.78 2.31 -2.05
CA ILE A 174 3.50 2.50 -2.75
C ILE A 174 3.31 4.00 -2.97
N VAL A 175 3.39 4.42 -4.23
CA VAL A 175 3.25 5.84 -4.63
C VAL A 175 1.83 6.19 -5.03
N ASP A 176 1.05 5.22 -5.52
CA ASP A 176 -0.37 5.37 -5.84
C ASP A 176 -1.16 4.24 -5.19
N PRO A 177 -1.73 4.47 -4.00
CA PRO A 177 -2.49 3.46 -3.26
C PRO A 177 -3.72 2.94 -3.99
N ILE A 178 -4.39 3.80 -4.75
CA ILE A 178 -5.61 3.42 -5.47
C ILE A 178 -5.28 2.51 -6.65
N LEU A 179 -4.25 2.88 -7.41
CA LEU A 179 -3.77 2.08 -8.53
C LEU A 179 -3.21 0.74 -8.06
N PHE A 180 -2.45 0.75 -6.96
CA PHE A 180 -1.94 -0.45 -6.30
C PHE A 180 -3.06 -1.45 -5.99
N VAL A 181 -4.12 -0.99 -5.31
CA VAL A 181 -5.23 -1.88 -4.95
C VAL A 181 -5.99 -2.36 -6.18
N LYS A 182 -6.28 -1.47 -7.15
CA LYS A 182 -7.07 -1.83 -8.33
C LYS A 182 -6.38 -2.83 -9.26
N ASN A 183 -5.06 -2.69 -9.41
CA ASN A 183 -4.33 -3.41 -10.45
C ASN A 183 -3.47 -4.56 -9.91
N PHE A 184 -3.11 -4.52 -8.63
CA PHE A 184 -2.11 -5.42 -8.09
C PHE A 184 -2.61 -6.31 -6.95
N VAL A 185 -3.51 -5.81 -6.11
CA VAL A 185 -3.96 -6.55 -4.92
C VAL A 185 -5.05 -7.56 -5.28
N PRO A 186 -4.85 -8.87 -5.04
CA PRO A 186 -5.90 -9.86 -5.17
C PRO A 186 -7.06 -9.60 -4.23
N ALA A 187 -8.30 -9.88 -4.68
CA ALA A 187 -9.53 -9.61 -3.92
C ALA A 187 -9.58 -10.34 -2.56
N THR A 188 -8.84 -11.42 -2.39
CA THR A 188 -8.73 -12.15 -1.13
C THR A 188 -8.16 -11.29 0.01
N TYR A 189 -7.29 -10.33 -0.30
CA TYR A 189 -6.70 -9.42 0.68
C TYR A 189 -7.62 -8.24 1.05
N LEU A 190 -8.72 -8.08 0.34
CA LEU A 190 -9.77 -7.10 0.68
C LEU A 190 -10.80 -7.70 1.66
N GLN A 191 -10.41 -8.70 2.42
CA GLN A 191 -11.22 -9.36 3.45
C GLN A 191 -10.59 -9.11 4.82
N THR A 192 -11.43 -9.23 5.84
CA THR A 192 -10.98 -9.06 7.24
C THR A 192 -9.96 -10.13 7.63
N GLY A 193 -8.93 -9.69 8.35
CA GLY A 193 -7.90 -10.59 8.89
C GLY A 193 -6.80 -10.95 7.89
N GLN A 194 -6.89 -10.47 6.65
CA GLN A 194 -5.83 -10.65 5.66
C GLN A 194 -4.88 -9.45 5.68
N VAL A 195 -3.59 -9.74 5.55
CA VAL A 195 -2.52 -8.74 5.41
C VAL A 195 -1.80 -8.99 4.10
N PHE A 196 -1.76 -7.99 3.23
CA PHE A 196 -0.95 -8.05 2.03
C PHE A 196 0.48 -7.70 2.39
N ASP A 197 1.39 -8.66 2.22
CA ASP A 197 2.81 -8.51 2.48
C ASP A 197 3.59 -8.91 1.22
N PHE A 198 4.54 -8.08 0.80
CA PHE A 198 5.38 -8.36 -0.37
C PHE A 198 6.42 -9.44 -0.11
N THR A 199 6.72 -9.75 1.15
CA THR A 199 7.66 -10.80 1.53
C THR A 199 7.00 -12.18 1.66
N ASP A 200 5.67 -12.23 1.63
CA ASP A 200 4.90 -13.47 1.65
C ASP A 200 4.90 -14.11 0.25
N MET A 201 5.65 -15.19 0.11
CA MET A 201 5.76 -15.92 -1.17
C MET A 201 4.52 -16.73 -1.53
N ASP A 202 3.61 -16.98 -0.59
CA ASP A 202 2.30 -17.58 -0.86
C ASP A 202 1.34 -16.56 -1.50
N ASN A 203 1.69 -15.27 -1.43
CA ASN A 203 1.01 -14.21 -2.14
C ASN A 203 1.42 -14.22 -3.63
N ALA A 204 0.51 -14.62 -4.51
CA ALA A 204 0.77 -14.73 -5.93
C ALA A 204 1.27 -13.42 -6.58
N ALA A 205 0.75 -12.26 -6.15
CA ALA A 205 1.18 -10.96 -6.67
C ALA A 205 2.60 -10.61 -6.20
N ALA A 206 2.94 -10.89 -4.94
CA ALA A 206 4.30 -10.71 -4.43
C ALA A 206 5.29 -11.65 -5.13
N SER A 207 4.92 -12.91 -5.32
CA SER A 207 5.70 -13.89 -6.06
C SER A 207 5.94 -13.49 -7.52
N GLN A 208 4.92 -12.93 -8.20
CA GLN A 208 5.08 -12.40 -9.55
C GLN A 208 6.09 -11.25 -9.59
N LEU A 209 5.97 -10.27 -8.69
CA LEU A 209 6.92 -9.15 -8.61
C LEU A 209 8.35 -9.64 -8.36
N PHE A 210 8.51 -10.61 -7.45
CA PHE A 210 9.81 -11.25 -7.22
C PHE A 210 10.39 -11.86 -8.50
N ASN A 211 9.60 -12.60 -9.26
CA ASN A 211 10.03 -13.22 -10.51
C ASN A 211 10.41 -12.17 -11.57
N GLU A 212 9.69 -11.05 -11.64
CA GLU A 212 10.02 -9.94 -12.55
C GLU A 212 11.34 -9.26 -12.17
N VAL A 213 11.60 -9.06 -10.86
CA VAL A 213 12.87 -8.54 -10.37
C VAL A 213 14.02 -9.50 -10.74
N VAL A 214 13.88 -10.79 -10.44
CA VAL A 214 14.91 -11.78 -10.78
C VAL A 214 15.12 -11.89 -12.29
N GLY A 215 14.05 -11.88 -13.07
CA GLY A 215 14.10 -11.93 -14.53
C GLY A 215 14.77 -10.71 -15.17
N SER A 216 14.76 -9.57 -14.51
CA SER A 216 15.41 -8.34 -14.99
C SER A 216 16.93 -8.30 -14.74
N LEU A 217 17.48 -9.21 -13.93
CA LEU A 217 18.89 -9.15 -13.52
C LEU A 217 19.87 -9.41 -14.66
N ALA A 218 19.60 -10.41 -15.51
CA ALA A 218 20.50 -10.70 -16.63
C ALA A 218 20.60 -9.53 -17.62
N PRO A 219 19.48 -8.93 -18.09
CA PRO A 219 19.54 -7.69 -18.87
C PRO A 219 20.26 -6.53 -18.16
N ALA A 220 20.01 -6.37 -16.84
CA ALA A 220 20.66 -5.30 -16.08
C ALA A 220 22.18 -5.48 -16.00
N PHE A 221 22.65 -6.70 -15.74
CA PHE A 221 24.08 -7.00 -15.77
C PHE A 221 24.70 -6.77 -17.14
N SER A 222 24.03 -7.23 -18.20
CA SER A 222 24.48 -7.01 -19.57
C SER A 222 24.61 -5.52 -19.90
N LEU A 223 23.60 -4.72 -19.59
CA LEU A 223 23.62 -3.28 -19.82
C LEU A 223 24.71 -2.57 -19.00
N TYR A 224 24.93 -2.99 -17.76
CA TYR A 224 25.96 -2.38 -16.93
C TYR A 224 27.38 -2.74 -17.38
N THR A 225 27.65 -4.02 -17.67
CA THR A 225 29.00 -4.50 -18.02
C THR A 225 29.43 -4.15 -19.44
N ASN A 226 28.46 -3.90 -20.33
CA ASN A 226 28.72 -3.58 -21.75
C ASN A 226 28.62 -2.07 -22.06
N ASP A 227 28.56 -1.20 -21.05
CA ASP A 227 28.58 0.25 -21.24
C ASP A 227 30.04 0.74 -21.42
N PRO A 228 30.49 1.01 -22.66
CA PRO A 228 31.87 1.42 -22.93
C PRO A 228 32.17 2.83 -22.40
N SER A 229 31.16 3.67 -22.21
CA SER A 229 31.32 5.04 -21.72
C SER A 229 31.71 5.07 -20.25
N LYS A 230 31.30 4.09 -19.48
CA LYS A 230 31.60 3.95 -18.05
C LYS A 230 32.82 3.08 -17.77
N GLY A 231 33.36 2.42 -18.80
CA GLY A 231 34.45 1.45 -18.67
C GLY A 231 34.12 0.33 -17.67
N ASN A 232 32.84 -0.04 -17.62
CA ASN A 232 32.33 -1.08 -16.71
C ASN A 232 32.78 -2.46 -17.19
N ARG A 233 32.95 -3.37 -16.26
CA ARG A 233 33.38 -4.76 -16.48
C ARG A 233 32.72 -5.62 -15.39
N ILE A 234 32.66 -6.92 -15.62
CA ILE A 234 32.18 -7.86 -14.61
C ILE A 234 32.92 -7.72 -13.28
N SER A 235 34.23 -7.45 -13.29
CA SER A 235 35.02 -7.23 -12.09
C SER A 235 34.64 -5.98 -11.30
N LYS A 236 33.98 -5.01 -11.92
CA LYS A 236 33.47 -3.81 -11.25
C LYS A 236 32.16 -4.02 -10.51
N LEU A 237 31.37 -5.01 -10.91
CA LEU A 237 30.08 -5.30 -10.24
C LEU A 237 30.24 -5.49 -8.73
N GLN A 238 31.27 -6.21 -8.30
CA GLN A 238 31.55 -6.42 -6.88
C GLN A 238 32.15 -5.18 -6.20
N GLN A 239 32.89 -4.35 -6.94
CA GLN A 239 33.55 -3.16 -6.40
C GLN A 239 32.60 -1.96 -6.32
N ASP A 240 31.60 -1.89 -7.20
CA ASP A 240 30.66 -0.79 -7.31
C ASP A 240 29.20 -1.29 -7.27
N SER A 241 28.88 -2.01 -6.22
CA SER A 241 27.51 -2.53 -6.02
C SER A 241 26.46 -1.42 -5.89
N LEU A 242 26.83 -0.25 -5.34
CA LEU A 242 25.94 0.90 -5.24
C LEU A 242 25.71 1.58 -6.60
N GLY A 243 26.71 1.63 -7.48
CA GLY A 243 26.56 2.15 -8.84
C GLY A 243 25.69 1.24 -9.72
N PHE A 244 25.76 -0.06 -9.47
CA PHE A 244 24.88 -1.04 -10.14
C PHE A 244 23.43 -0.96 -9.65
N ALA A 245 23.21 -0.71 -8.36
CA ALA A 245 21.88 -0.66 -7.74
C ALA A 245 21.08 0.62 -8.09
N LYS A 246 21.69 1.60 -8.73
CA LYS A 246 21.07 2.84 -9.22
C LYS A 246 20.56 2.68 -10.66
#